data_7398e4b4f0db690b884de65a9a1125c7
#
_entry.id   7398e4b4f0db690b884de65a9a1125c7
#
_cell.length_a   1.000
_cell.length_b   1.000
_cell.length_c   1.000
_cell.angle_alpha   90.00
_cell.angle_beta   90.00
_cell.angle_gamma   90.00
#
_symmetry.space_group_name_H-M   'P 1'
#
loop_
_entity.id
_entity.type
_entity.pdbx_description
1 polymer ?
#
loop_
_entity_poly.entity_id
_entity_poly.type
_entity_poly.pdbx_seq_one_letter_code
_entity_poly.pdbx_strand_id
1 'polypeptide(L)'
;MVRFYRLLLCLLFVSFNAAAYSGPKGLYTLEYPVNMPDVSVISENGMPIRIPLLRNDLTIMIFWSQSCFPCLREMKSLEKFYPKAAKDNIGVMLISPASEWKDNAEERKFLAKYGAPTLPFYNDENNRLSLSLGIGSTPYTVIMNRSGKKVATIQGEADWNSEKLYKMIKKLIKPAQINPTAPASLPAALPAVPTSTTPASATHQAAPKPHDI
;
A
#
# COMPACT_ATOMS: atom_id res chain seq x y z
N MET A 1 23.35 61.86 -4.11
CA MET A 1 23.68 60.57 -4.78
C MET A 1 24.06 59.42 -3.82
N VAL A 2 24.44 59.66 -2.59
CA VAL A 2 24.87 58.59 -1.64
C VAL A 2 23.70 57.82 -0.99
N ARG A 3 22.49 58.38 -0.94
CA ARG A 3 21.31 57.72 -0.31
C ARG A 3 20.63 56.64 -1.17
N PHE A 4 20.78 56.68 -2.48
CA PHE A 4 20.22 55.69 -3.38
C PHE A 4 21.03 54.39 -3.41
N TYR A 5 22.31 54.40 -3.14
CA TYR A 5 23.19 53.21 -3.14
C TYR A 5 23.00 52.30 -1.92
N ARG A 6 22.49 52.86 -0.81
CA ARG A 6 22.22 52.02 0.40
C ARG A 6 20.95 51.18 0.32
N LEU A 7 19.97 51.62 -0.49
CA LEU A 7 18.73 50.86 -0.75
C LEU A 7 18.92 49.74 -1.75
N LEU A 8 19.86 49.86 -2.67
CA LEU A 8 20.16 48.82 -3.69
C LEU A 8 20.96 47.66 -3.10
N LEU A 9 21.73 47.88 -2.05
CA LEU A 9 22.57 46.86 -1.41
C LEU A 9 21.79 45.90 -0.50
N CYS A 10 20.62 46.30 -0.01
CA CYS A 10 19.75 45.43 0.81
C CYS A 10 18.90 44.44 0.03
N LEU A 11 18.79 44.60 -1.30
CA LEU A 11 17.96 43.71 -2.16
C LEU A 11 18.71 42.48 -2.67
N LEU A 12 20.01 42.34 -2.43
CA LEU A 12 20.83 41.26 -2.99
C LEU A 12 21.14 40.09 -2.03
N PHE A 13 20.58 40.08 -0.83
CA PHE A 13 20.90 39.02 0.16
C PHE A 13 19.70 38.20 0.65
N VAL A 14 18.63 38.12 -0.13
CA VAL A 14 17.65 37.05 0.08
C VAL A 14 17.89 35.96 -0.96
N SER A 15 19.06 35.37 -0.92
CA SER A 15 19.26 34.05 -1.50
C SER A 15 18.47 33.07 -0.63
N PHE A 16 17.22 32.82 -1.03
CA PHE A 16 16.42 31.75 -0.48
C PHE A 16 17.14 30.43 -0.84
N ASN A 17 18.03 29.99 0.05
CA ASN A 17 18.50 28.62 0.01
C ASN A 17 17.29 27.73 0.34
N ALA A 18 16.46 27.44 -0.66
CA ALA A 18 15.59 26.28 -0.64
C ALA A 18 16.51 25.06 -0.64
N ALA A 19 17.07 24.72 0.51
CA ALA A 19 17.66 23.42 0.72
C ALA A 19 16.54 22.42 0.43
N ALA A 20 16.58 21.82 -0.76
CA ALA A 20 15.76 20.65 -1.05
C ALA A 20 16.05 19.67 0.07
N TYR A 21 15.07 19.45 0.94
CA TYR A 21 15.15 18.45 2.00
C TYR A 21 15.23 17.08 1.31
N SER A 22 16.43 16.68 0.97
CA SER A 22 16.73 15.31 0.59
C SER A 22 16.87 14.54 1.89
N GLY A 23 15.76 14.00 2.40
CA GLY A 23 15.80 13.05 3.51
C GLY A 23 16.80 11.93 3.20
N PRO A 24 17.38 11.31 4.22
CA PRO A 24 18.37 10.25 4.02
C PRO A 24 17.75 9.14 3.14
N LYS A 25 18.44 8.78 2.06
CA LYS A 25 18.05 7.68 1.16
C LYS A 25 18.39 6.35 1.84
N GLY A 26 17.43 5.45 1.95
CA GLY A 26 17.69 4.11 2.46
C GLY A 26 16.53 3.48 3.22
N LEU A 27 16.77 2.25 3.69
CA LEU A 27 15.82 1.51 4.52
C LEU A 27 15.92 2.01 5.97
N TYR A 28 14.81 2.55 6.46
CA TYR A 28 14.64 2.98 7.84
C TYR A 28 13.77 1.97 8.58
N THR A 29 14.31 1.34 9.61
CA THR A 29 13.55 0.46 10.49
C THR A 29 12.91 1.28 11.61
N LEU A 30 11.65 0.98 11.94
CA LEU A 30 10.96 1.59 13.05
C LEU A 30 11.36 0.86 14.34
N GLU A 31 11.72 1.61 15.37
CA GLU A 31 11.98 1.07 16.70
C GLU A 31 10.71 0.43 17.27
N TYR A 32 9.58 1.09 17.10
CA TYR A 32 8.26 0.61 17.50
C TYR A 32 7.37 0.41 16.28
N PRO A 33 6.96 -0.85 15.98
CA PRO A 33 6.03 -1.14 14.88
C PRO A 33 4.68 -0.45 15.07
N VAL A 34 4.17 0.22 14.04
CA VAL A 34 2.92 0.98 14.05
C VAL A 34 1.84 0.22 13.28
N ASN A 35 0.63 0.16 13.81
CA ASN A 35 -0.49 -0.48 13.12
C ASN A 35 -0.72 0.18 11.74
N MET A 36 -0.95 -0.63 10.72
CA MET A 36 -1.38 -0.12 9.42
C MET A 36 -2.81 0.41 9.52
N PRO A 37 -3.15 1.45 8.73
CA PRO A 37 -4.52 1.95 8.67
C PRO A 37 -5.45 0.88 8.10
N ASP A 38 -6.69 0.87 8.59
CA ASP A 38 -7.73 -0.04 8.10
C ASP A 38 -8.34 0.50 6.79
N VAL A 39 -7.57 0.37 5.74
CA VAL A 39 -7.89 0.83 4.38
C VAL A 39 -7.72 -0.32 3.41
N SER A 40 -8.55 -0.33 2.37
CA SER A 40 -8.42 -1.23 1.22
C SER A 40 -7.89 -0.48 0.01
N VAL A 41 -7.14 -1.18 -0.82
CA VAL A 41 -6.78 -0.81 -2.19
C VAL A 41 -7.47 -1.74 -3.17
N ILE A 42 -7.64 -1.34 -4.41
CA ILE A 42 -8.27 -2.17 -5.44
C ILE A 42 -7.19 -2.87 -6.26
N SER A 43 -7.25 -4.19 -6.31
CA SER A 43 -6.34 -5.00 -7.12
C SER A 43 -6.62 -4.86 -8.61
N GLU A 44 -5.68 -5.27 -9.45
CA GLU A 44 -5.81 -5.35 -10.91
C GLU A 44 -7.11 -6.03 -11.38
N ASN A 45 -7.61 -7.00 -10.61
CA ASN A 45 -8.86 -7.73 -10.90
C ASN A 45 -10.12 -7.02 -10.37
N GLY A 46 -10.00 -5.79 -9.88
CA GLY A 46 -11.10 -5.02 -9.30
C GLY A 46 -11.52 -5.46 -7.89
N MET A 47 -10.77 -6.36 -7.26
CA MET A 47 -11.10 -6.85 -5.92
C MET A 47 -10.51 -5.93 -4.82
N PRO A 48 -11.29 -5.55 -3.80
CA PRO A 48 -10.75 -4.80 -2.68
C PRO A 48 -9.84 -5.68 -1.81
N ILE A 49 -8.62 -5.20 -1.57
CA ILE A 49 -7.63 -5.84 -0.72
C ILE A 49 -7.45 -5.00 0.54
N ARG A 50 -7.89 -5.52 1.67
CA ARG A 50 -7.79 -4.86 2.97
C ARG A 50 -6.36 -5.04 3.52
N ILE A 51 -5.62 -3.95 3.62
CA ILE A 51 -4.19 -3.95 3.94
C ILE A 51 -3.84 -4.70 5.23
N PRO A 52 -4.53 -4.47 6.38
CA PRO A 52 -4.15 -5.17 7.63
C PRO A 52 -4.39 -6.68 7.62
N LEU A 53 -5.09 -7.20 6.62
CA LEU A 53 -5.41 -8.64 6.51
C LEU A 53 -4.41 -9.44 5.67
N LEU A 54 -3.40 -8.80 5.07
CA LEU A 54 -2.34 -9.49 4.35
C LEU A 54 -1.51 -10.36 5.31
N ARG A 55 -1.11 -11.55 4.85
CA ARG A 55 -0.50 -12.60 5.72
C ARG A 55 0.87 -13.07 5.27
N ASN A 56 1.51 -12.38 4.33
CA ASN A 56 2.92 -12.60 4.02
C ASN A 56 3.78 -12.31 5.27
N ASP A 57 4.96 -12.90 5.36
CA ASP A 57 5.89 -12.61 6.45
C ASP A 57 6.28 -11.13 6.46
N LEU A 58 6.46 -10.58 5.26
CA LEU A 58 6.50 -9.14 5.01
C LEU A 58 5.63 -8.81 3.79
N THR A 59 5.09 -7.61 3.76
CA THR A 59 4.48 -7.00 2.55
C THR A 59 5.19 -5.69 2.27
N ILE A 60 5.74 -5.57 1.07
CA ILE A 60 6.42 -4.37 0.56
C ILE A 60 5.44 -3.63 -0.32
N MET A 61 5.01 -2.47 0.10
CA MET A 61 4.10 -1.58 -0.61
C MET A 61 4.89 -0.41 -1.17
N ILE A 62 4.98 -0.32 -2.50
CA ILE A 62 5.72 0.72 -3.23
C ILE A 62 4.70 1.70 -3.80
N PHE A 63 4.67 2.90 -3.25
CA PHE A 63 3.84 4.00 -3.74
C PHE A 63 4.55 4.70 -4.88
N TRP A 64 3.88 4.79 -6.01
CA TRP A 64 4.43 5.33 -7.25
C TRP A 64 3.39 6.12 -8.04
N SER A 65 3.80 6.81 -9.11
CA SER A 65 2.95 7.58 -10.01
C SER A 65 3.51 7.50 -11.43
N GLN A 66 2.66 7.62 -12.45
CA GLN A 66 3.09 7.61 -13.84
C GLN A 66 4.04 8.77 -14.20
N SER A 67 3.95 9.88 -13.49
CA SER A 67 4.81 11.05 -13.66
C SER A 67 6.11 11.01 -12.86
N CYS A 68 6.29 9.98 -12.02
CA CYS A 68 7.44 9.85 -11.13
C CYS A 68 8.63 9.19 -11.86
N PHE A 69 9.53 9.98 -12.46
CA PHE A 69 10.71 9.44 -13.14
C PHE A 69 11.60 8.52 -12.31
N PRO A 70 11.89 8.79 -11.01
CA PRO A 70 12.61 7.84 -10.17
C PRO A 70 11.90 6.50 -10.05
N CYS A 71 10.55 6.50 -9.94
CA CYS A 71 9.75 5.27 -9.87
C CYS A 71 9.92 4.44 -11.15
N LEU A 72 9.89 5.09 -12.32
CA LEU A 72 10.01 4.40 -13.60
C LEU A 72 11.38 3.69 -13.76
N ARG A 73 12.45 4.25 -13.18
CA ARG A 73 13.78 3.63 -13.19
C ARG A 73 13.83 2.35 -12.36
N GLU A 74 13.02 2.24 -11.31
CA GLU A 74 12.98 1.06 -10.43
C GLU A 74 12.23 -0.13 -11.04
N MET A 75 11.29 0.09 -11.97
CA MET A 75 10.34 -0.91 -12.44
C MET A 75 11.01 -2.21 -12.90
N LYS A 76 12.07 -2.10 -13.73
CA LYS A 76 12.79 -3.27 -14.23
C LYS A 76 13.52 -4.06 -13.13
N SER A 77 13.99 -3.38 -12.07
CA SER A 77 14.64 -4.04 -10.95
C SER A 77 13.62 -4.65 -10.01
N LEU A 78 12.47 -4.03 -9.82
CA LEU A 78 11.34 -4.56 -9.07
C LEU A 78 10.77 -5.84 -9.72
N GLU A 79 10.64 -5.86 -11.06
CA GLU A 79 10.21 -7.05 -11.80
C GLU A 79 11.11 -8.26 -11.53
N LYS A 80 12.44 -8.05 -11.45
CA LYS A 80 13.38 -9.11 -11.11
C LYS A 80 13.35 -9.48 -9.63
N PHE A 81 13.10 -8.51 -8.76
CA PHE A 81 13.02 -8.71 -7.32
C PHE A 81 11.78 -9.53 -6.93
N TYR A 82 10.64 -9.32 -7.60
CA TYR A 82 9.35 -9.90 -7.26
C TYR A 82 9.39 -11.43 -7.12
N PRO A 83 9.85 -12.24 -8.11
CA PRO A 83 9.88 -13.69 -7.97
C PRO A 83 10.86 -14.16 -6.88
N LYS A 84 11.91 -13.40 -6.59
CA LYS A 84 12.84 -13.69 -5.51
C LYS A 84 12.17 -13.45 -4.14
N ALA A 85 11.47 -12.33 -3.99
CA ALA A 85 10.72 -11.98 -2.79
C ALA A 85 9.62 -13.01 -2.48
N ALA A 86 8.88 -13.46 -3.50
CA ALA A 86 7.82 -14.43 -3.36
C ALA A 86 8.28 -15.78 -2.78
N LYS A 87 9.51 -16.23 -3.11
CA LYS A 87 10.12 -17.46 -2.55
C LYS A 87 10.33 -17.37 -1.03
N ASP A 88 10.52 -16.17 -0.50
CA ASP A 88 10.71 -15.92 0.93
C ASP A 88 9.40 -15.45 1.61
N ASN A 89 8.24 -15.71 1.00
CA ASN A 89 6.92 -15.27 1.48
C ASN A 89 6.84 -13.75 1.72
N ILE A 90 7.52 -12.97 0.87
CA ILE A 90 7.46 -11.51 0.87
C ILE A 90 6.53 -11.07 -0.26
N GLY A 91 5.40 -10.46 0.09
CA GLY A 91 4.48 -9.85 -0.86
C GLY A 91 5.03 -8.53 -1.39
N VAL A 92 4.80 -8.24 -2.67
CA VAL A 92 5.16 -6.97 -3.32
C VAL A 92 3.91 -6.38 -3.94
N MET A 93 3.66 -5.10 -3.68
CA MET A 93 2.50 -4.36 -4.16
C MET A 93 2.96 -3.03 -4.75
N LEU A 94 2.72 -2.79 -6.04
CA LEU A 94 2.80 -1.46 -6.61
C LEU A 94 1.48 -0.73 -6.35
N ILE A 95 1.53 0.45 -5.75
CA ILE A 95 0.34 1.21 -5.39
C ILE A 95 0.40 2.58 -6.04
N SER A 96 -0.58 2.86 -6.90
CA SER A 96 -0.73 4.13 -7.62
C SER A 96 -2.06 4.81 -7.29
N PRO A 97 -2.18 6.14 -7.46
CA PRO A 97 -3.47 6.81 -7.40
C PRO A 97 -4.41 6.30 -8.50
N ALA A 98 -5.61 5.86 -8.13
CA ALA A 98 -6.62 5.39 -9.10
C ALA A 98 -6.95 6.45 -10.17
N SER A 99 -6.87 7.73 -9.81
CA SER A 99 -7.18 8.86 -10.70
C SER A 99 -6.18 9.05 -11.84
N GLU A 100 -5.03 8.38 -11.82
CA GLU A 100 -4.02 8.48 -12.89
C GLU A 100 -4.33 7.59 -14.09
N TRP A 101 -5.28 6.66 -13.96
CA TRP A 101 -5.56 5.64 -14.96
C TRP A 101 -7.01 5.68 -15.41
N LYS A 102 -7.22 5.48 -16.71
CA LYS A 102 -8.54 5.27 -17.27
C LYS A 102 -9.12 3.92 -16.85
N ASP A 103 -8.26 2.90 -16.86
CA ASP A 103 -8.60 1.52 -16.50
C ASP A 103 -7.34 0.71 -16.19
N ASN A 104 -7.51 -0.49 -15.66
CA ASN A 104 -6.41 -1.39 -15.32
C ASN A 104 -5.60 -1.87 -16.54
N ALA A 105 -6.20 -1.91 -17.72
CA ALA A 105 -5.49 -2.30 -18.94
C ALA A 105 -4.48 -1.24 -19.37
N GLU A 106 -4.82 0.04 -19.19
CA GLU A 106 -3.89 1.15 -19.42
C GLU A 106 -2.69 1.07 -18.47
N GLU A 107 -2.93 0.90 -17.16
CA GLU A 107 -1.86 0.76 -16.17
C GLU A 107 -0.96 -0.44 -16.47
N ARG A 108 -1.54 -1.61 -16.78
CA ARG A 108 -0.77 -2.80 -17.17
C ARG A 108 0.10 -2.56 -18.40
N LYS A 109 -0.43 -1.91 -19.43
CA LYS A 109 0.32 -1.55 -20.64
C LYS A 109 1.46 -0.58 -20.32
N PHE A 110 1.20 0.37 -19.44
CA PHE A 110 2.21 1.33 -19.00
C PHE A 110 3.34 0.63 -18.24
N LEU A 111 3.03 -0.21 -17.26
CA LEU A 111 4.01 -0.99 -16.50
C LEU A 111 4.86 -1.88 -17.41
N ALA A 112 4.24 -2.56 -18.38
CA ALA A 112 4.95 -3.39 -19.35
C ALA A 112 5.95 -2.57 -20.18
N LYS A 113 5.59 -1.35 -20.60
CA LYS A 113 6.46 -0.42 -21.33
C LYS A 113 7.73 -0.08 -20.53
N TYR A 114 7.63 0.02 -19.20
CA TYR A 114 8.74 0.32 -18.31
C TYR A 114 9.43 -0.90 -17.71
N GLY A 115 9.12 -2.10 -18.23
CA GLY A 115 9.80 -3.34 -17.89
C GLY A 115 9.30 -4.05 -16.64
N ALA A 116 8.03 -3.81 -16.28
CA ALA A 116 7.33 -4.45 -15.18
C ALA A 116 6.00 -5.13 -15.62
N PRO A 117 6.05 -6.06 -16.60
CA PRO A 117 4.85 -6.65 -17.19
C PRO A 117 4.08 -7.58 -16.23
N THR A 118 4.72 -8.12 -15.18
CA THR A 118 4.11 -9.13 -14.30
C THR A 118 3.95 -8.67 -12.85
N LEU A 119 4.49 -7.50 -12.48
CA LEU A 119 4.31 -6.98 -11.13
C LEU A 119 2.84 -6.75 -10.80
N PRO A 120 2.35 -7.24 -9.64
CA PRO A 120 0.99 -6.94 -9.20
C PRO A 120 0.86 -5.47 -8.85
N PHE A 121 -0.20 -4.82 -9.34
CA PHE A 121 -0.49 -3.44 -9.02
C PHE A 121 -1.86 -3.28 -8.35
N TYR A 122 -2.01 -2.17 -7.66
CA TYR A 122 -3.19 -1.83 -6.86
C TYR A 122 -3.45 -0.35 -6.94
N ASN A 123 -4.72 0.00 -7.03
CA ASN A 123 -5.15 1.39 -7.11
C ASN A 123 -5.59 1.90 -5.73
N ASP A 124 -5.02 3.03 -5.31
CA ASP A 124 -5.39 3.74 -4.09
C ASP A 124 -6.52 4.74 -4.41
N GLU A 125 -7.76 4.33 -4.18
CA GLU A 125 -8.92 5.16 -4.43
C GLU A 125 -8.92 6.39 -3.52
N ASN A 126 -9.07 7.57 -4.14
CA ASN A 126 -9.06 8.86 -3.45
C ASN A 126 -7.81 9.07 -2.56
N ASN A 127 -6.71 8.40 -2.87
CA ASN A 127 -5.45 8.45 -2.11
C ASN A 127 -5.62 8.12 -0.62
N ARG A 128 -6.60 7.29 -0.27
CA ARG A 128 -6.94 7.02 1.14
C ARG A 128 -5.82 6.37 1.91
N LEU A 129 -5.12 5.40 1.31
CA LEU A 129 -4.02 4.72 1.96
C LEU A 129 -2.81 5.63 2.09
N SER A 130 -2.41 6.29 1.00
CA SER A 130 -1.26 7.21 0.99
C SER A 130 -1.44 8.37 1.95
N LEU A 131 -2.62 9.00 1.99
CA LEU A 131 -2.94 10.06 2.95
C LEU A 131 -2.92 9.57 4.39
N SER A 132 -3.49 8.39 4.69
CA SER A 132 -3.48 7.80 6.02
C SER A 132 -2.08 7.45 6.52
N LEU A 133 -1.13 7.21 5.60
CA LEU A 133 0.27 6.94 5.90
C LEU A 133 1.16 8.19 5.90
N GLY A 134 0.60 9.36 5.54
CA GLY A 134 1.34 10.62 5.44
C GLY A 134 2.33 10.66 4.27
N ILE A 135 2.04 9.94 3.18
CA ILE A 135 2.92 9.87 2.01
C ILE A 135 2.64 11.07 1.11
N GLY A 136 3.58 11.99 1.04
CA GLY A 136 3.49 13.21 0.23
C GLY A 136 4.37 13.22 -1.03
N SER A 137 5.20 12.19 -1.24
CA SER A 137 6.08 12.09 -2.42
C SER A 137 6.36 10.64 -2.78
N THR A 138 6.65 10.41 -4.07
CA THR A 138 7.01 9.09 -4.63
C THR A 138 8.41 9.10 -5.24
N PRO A 139 9.12 7.96 -5.30
CA PRO A 139 8.73 6.66 -4.73
C PRO A 139 8.83 6.67 -3.20
N TYR A 140 7.90 5.99 -2.57
CA TYR A 140 7.91 5.76 -1.13
C TYR A 140 7.53 4.31 -0.86
N THR A 141 8.31 3.61 -0.05
CA THR A 141 8.04 2.22 0.29
C THR A 141 7.68 2.07 1.75
N VAL A 142 6.63 1.33 2.02
CA VAL A 142 6.23 0.89 3.37
C VAL A 142 6.39 -0.61 3.45
N ILE A 143 7.05 -1.10 4.51
CA ILE A 143 7.19 -2.53 4.77
C ILE A 143 6.35 -2.86 5.99
N MET A 144 5.40 -3.77 5.79
CA MET A 144 4.49 -4.28 6.81
C MET A 144 4.84 -5.73 7.15
N ASN A 145 4.76 -6.09 8.42
CA ASN A 145 4.92 -7.46 8.87
C ASN A 145 3.59 -8.24 8.86
N ARG A 146 3.65 -9.55 9.10
CA ARG A 146 2.49 -10.46 9.15
C ARG A 146 1.42 -10.04 10.16
N SER A 147 1.77 -9.28 11.18
CA SER A 147 0.83 -8.80 12.21
C SER A 147 0.12 -7.51 11.80
N GLY A 148 0.24 -7.05 10.53
CA GLY A 148 -0.40 -5.83 10.05
C GLY A 148 0.24 -4.56 10.59
N LYS A 149 1.53 -4.59 10.95
CA LYS A 149 2.25 -3.43 11.48
C LYS A 149 3.33 -2.97 10.51
N LYS A 150 3.40 -1.66 10.28
CA LYS A 150 4.53 -1.01 9.59
C LYS A 150 5.78 -1.19 10.44
N VAL A 151 6.83 -1.75 9.84
CA VAL A 151 8.11 -2.04 10.52
C VAL A 151 9.29 -1.28 9.93
N ALA A 152 9.18 -0.85 8.66
CA ALA A 152 10.21 -0.07 7.99
C ALA A 152 9.64 0.78 6.86
N THR A 153 10.45 1.74 6.39
CA THR A 153 10.15 2.54 5.19
C THR A 153 11.41 2.73 4.35
N ILE A 154 11.23 2.98 3.04
CA ILE A 154 12.28 3.47 2.16
C ILE A 154 11.75 4.74 1.52
N GLN A 155 12.51 5.83 1.61
CA GLN A 155 12.17 7.10 0.99
C GLN A 155 13.03 7.31 -0.26
N GLY A 156 12.38 7.63 -1.36
CA GLY A 156 13.03 7.78 -2.65
C GLY A 156 13.38 6.44 -3.31
N GLU A 157 14.15 6.54 -4.40
CA GLU A 157 14.52 5.42 -5.26
C GLU A 157 15.37 4.39 -4.52
N ALA A 158 15.08 3.10 -4.71
CA ALA A 158 15.83 1.99 -4.16
C ALA A 158 16.44 1.10 -5.27
N ASP A 159 17.61 0.52 -5.01
CA ASP A 159 18.17 -0.50 -5.87
C ASP A 159 17.69 -1.89 -5.46
N TRP A 160 16.62 -2.35 -6.09
CA TRP A 160 16.00 -3.64 -5.83
C TRP A 160 16.85 -4.85 -6.27
N ASN A 161 17.90 -4.63 -7.09
CA ASN A 161 18.89 -5.68 -7.41
C ASN A 161 19.95 -5.83 -6.31
N SER A 162 20.00 -4.90 -5.33
CA SER A 162 21.01 -4.91 -4.28
C SER A 162 20.84 -6.07 -3.31
N GLU A 163 21.81 -6.98 -3.26
CA GLU A 163 21.86 -8.04 -2.25
C GLU A 163 21.94 -7.49 -0.82
N LYS A 164 22.55 -6.31 -0.65
CA LYS A 164 22.58 -5.63 0.65
C LYS A 164 21.18 -5.25 1.11
N LEU A 165 20.40 -4.60 0.23
CA LEU A 165 19.02 -4.23 0.51
C LEU A 165 18.17 -5.47 0.81
N TYR A 166 18.28 -6.51 -0.02
CA TYR A 166 17.55 -7.76 0.18
C TYR A 166 17.85 -8.40 1.53
N LYS A 167 19.13 -8.50 1.92
CA LYS A 167 19.51 -9.02 3.24
C LYS A 167 18.98 -8.16 4.39
N MET A 168 18.93 -6.84 4.23
CA MET A 168 18.36 -5.94 5.24
C MET A 168 16.85 -6.17 5.38
N ILE A 169 16.12 -6.30 4.27
CA ILE A 169 14.68 -6.62 4.27
C ILE A 169 14.44 -7.97 4.96
N LYS A 170 15.20 -9.01 4.62
CA LYS A 170 15.05 -10.35 5.25
C LYS A 170 15.26 -10.32 6.77
N LYS A 171 16.10 -9.45 7.30
CA LYS A 171 16.27 -9.29 8.76
C LYS A 171 15.03 -8.75 9.47
N LEU A 172 14.08 -8.15 8.73
CA LEU A 172 12.80 -7.71 9.29
C LEU A 172 11.81 -8.86 9.50
N ILE A 173 12.04 -10.01 8.87
CA ILE A 173 11.28 -11.23 9.12
C ILE A 173 11.69 -11.72 10.50
N LYS A 174 10.96 -11.29 11.54
CA LYS A 174 11.15 -11.83 12.88
C LYS A 174 10.45 -13.19 12.94
N PRO A 175 11.07 -14.24 13.52
CA PRO A 175 10.35 -15.45 13.88
C PRO A 175 9.11 -15.04 14.70
N ALA A 176 7.95 -15.62 14.38
CA ALA A 176 6.76 -15.42 15.20
C ALA A 176 7.18 -15.69 16.66
N GLN A 177 7.21 -14.65 17.48
CA GLN A 177 7.33 -14.84 18.92
C GLN A 177 6.03 -15.52 19.34
N ILE A 178 6.07 -16.83 19.46
CA ILE A 178 5.05 -17.59 20.15
C ILE A 178 5.12 -17.06 21.57
N ASN A 179 4.21 -16.17 21.91
CA ASN A 179 4.06 -15.71 23.29
C ASN A 179 3.33 -16.87 24.02
N PRO A 180 4.01 -17.72 24.82
CA PRO A 180 3.38 -18.87 25.45
C PRO A 180 2.39 -18.46 26.54
N THR A 181 2.16 -17.17 26.75
CA THR A 181 1.34 -16.63 27.84
C THR A 181 0.07 -15.91 27.33
N ALA A 182 -0.34 -16.10 26.08
CA ALA A 182 -1.68 -15.73 25.71
C ALA A 182 -2.63 -16.79 26.26
N PRO A 183 -3.52 -16.50 27.24
CA PRO A 183 -4.56 -17.42 27.61
C PRO A 183 -5.39 -17.73 26.37
N ALA A 184 -5.55 -19.04 26.07
CA ALA A 184 -6.48 -19.52 25.06
C ALA A 184 -7.90 -19.11 25.51
N SER A 185 -8.32 -17.91 25.21
CA SER A 185 -9.73 -17.55 25.25
C SER A 185 -10.39 -18.24 24.07
N LEU A 186 -10.83 -19.48 24.30
CA LEU A 186 -11.85 -20.12 23.48
C LEU A 186 -13.01 -19.11 23.34
N PRO A 187 -13.45 -18.80 22.10
CA PRO A 187 -14.70 -18.06 21.95
C PRO A 187 -15.79 -18.87 22.63
N ALA A 188 -16.46 -18.23 23.58
CA ALA A 188 -17.64 -18.77 24.23
C ALA A 188 -18.59 -19.30 23.15
N ALA A 189 -19.05 -20.55 23.35
CA ALA A 189 -19.98 -21.23 22.49
C ALA A 189 -21.15 -20.28 22.14
N LEU A 190 -21.41 -20.15 20.83
CA LEU A 190 -22.60 -19.47 20.33
C LEU A 190 -23.83 -20.07 21.03
N PRO A 191 -24.77 -19.27 21.53
CA PRO A 191 -26.01 -19.80 22.09
C PRO A 191 -26.75 -20.56 20.99
N ALA A 192 -27.21 -21.76 21.32
CA ALA A 192 -27.98 -22.61 20.44
C ALA A 192 -29.20 -21.86 19.89
N VAL A 193 -29.31 -21.86 18.55
CA VAL A 193 -30.48 -21.38 17.85
C VAL A 193 -31.68 -22.22 18.28
N PRO A 194 -32.79 -21.65 18.83
CA PRO A 194 -33.98 -22.43 19.12
C PRO A 194 -34.60 -22.92 17.80
N THR A 195 -34.70 -24.21 17.65
CA THR A 195 -35.46 -24.87 16.60
C THR A 195 -36.95 -24.54 16.78
N SER A 196 -37.46 -23.59 16.00
CA SER A 196 -38.86 -23.37 15.89
C SER A 196 -39.47 -24.44 14.97
N THR A 197 -40.22 -25.33 15.60
CA THR A 197 -41.13 -26.28 14.99
C THR A 197 -42.20 -25.55 14.19
N THR A 198 -42.34 -25.88 12.93
CA THR A 198 -43.43 -25.54 12.02
C THR A 198 -44.75 -26.20 12.48
N PRO A 199 -45.87 -25.56 12.29
CA PRO A 199 -46.97 -26.28 11.69
C PRO A 199 -47.42 -25.66 10.38
N ALA A 200 -47.63 -26.56 9.42
CA ALA A 200 -48.29 -26.30 8.16
C ALA A 200 -49.76 -25.93 8.38
N SER A 201 -50.31 -25.00 7.63
CA SER A 201 -51.61 -25.20 6.99
C SER A 201 -51.83 -24.20 5.86
N ALA A 202 -52.28 -24.74 4.78
CA ALA A 202 -52.63 -24.14 3.52
C ALA A 202 -53.71 -23.05 3.63
N THR A 203 -53.66 -22.08 2.71
CA THR A 203 -54.84 -21.75 1.91
C THR A 203 -54.44 -20.99 0.65
N HIS A 204 -54.80 -21.59 -0.43
CA HIS A 204 -54.78 -21.12 -1.81
C HIS A 204 -55.69 -19.90 -1.96
N GLN A 205 -55.21 -18.76 -2.47
CA GLN A 205 -56.06 -17.77 -3.08
C GLN A 205 -55.43 -17.16 -4.31
N ALA A 206 -56.22 -17.12 -5.36
CA ALA A 206 -55.92 -16.88 -6.75
C ALA A 206 -55.56 -15.42 -7.03
N ALA A 207 -54.73 -15.22 -8.06
CA ALA A 207 -54.36 -13.94 -8.65
C ALA A 207 -55.53 -13.34 -9.48
N PRO A 208 -55.69 -12.01 -9.53
CA PRO A 208 -56.43 -11.35 -10.58
C PRO A 208 -55.53 -10.93 -11.75
N LYS A 209 -56.12 -11.03 -12.95
CA LYS A 209 -55.56 -10.70 -14.26
C LYS A 209 -55.45 -9.16 -14.45
N PRO A 210 -54.56 -8.72 -15.35
CA PRO A 210 -54.40 -7.31 -15.69
C PRO A 210 -55.53 -6.84 -16.65
N HIS A 211 -55.98 -5.63 -16.43
CA HIS A 211 -56.81 -4.87 -17.37
C HIS A 211 -55.92 -3.89 -18.14
N ASP A 212 -56.08 -3.94 -19.48
CA ASP A 212 -55.68 -2.94 -20.44
C ASP A 212 -56.32 -1.57 -20.16
N ILE A 213 -55.52 -0.49 -20.27
CA ILE A 213 -55.80 0.71 -21.07
C ILE A 213 -54.47 1.45 -21.24
#